data_e1074e71987b535f13219b020d5f2449
#
_entry.id   e1074e71987b535f13219b020d5f2449
#
_cell.length_a   1.000
_cell.length_b   1.000
_cell.length_c   1.000
_cell.angle_alpha   90.00
_cell.angle_beta   90.00
_cell.angle_gamma   90.00
#
_symmetry.space_group_name_H-M   'P 1'
#
loop_
_entity.id
_entity.type
_entity.pdbx_description
1 polymer ?
#
loop_
_entity_poly.entity_id
_entity_poly.type
_entity_poly.pdbx_seq_one_letter_code
_entity_poly.pdbx_strand_id
1 'polypeptide(L)'
;PKWLQIELRSRNYFDINRHFAFGVEADLMLSTRGLLDDYTATMVNAPAFVPTPSVANVFNPAFRSNSFIAAGIAPIYKYNAQLSARLQGYAFMPIRKIKAHEDSGIAYWGNWVSKPEFFAEFDICYTFPFATLTGYANYATAGNRKWNFGLSFGIYLPAPSYLR
;
A
#
# COMPACT_ATOMS: atom_id res chain seq x y z
N PRO A 1 -10.73 7.56 25.21
CA PRO A 1 -9.27 7.35 25.12
C PRO A 1 -8.66 8.38 24.20
N LYS A 2 -7.62 9.09 24.67
CA LYS A 2 -6.88 10.06 23.85
C LYS A 2 -5.69 9.32 23.22
N TRP A 3 -5.52 9.43 21.92
CA TRP A 3 -4.38 8.89 21.18
C TRP A 3 -3.85 9.91 20.18
N LEU A 4 -2.58 9.82 19.87
CA LEU A 4 -1.90 10.65 18.88
C LEU A 4 -1.43 9.75 17.74
N GLN A 5 -1.60 10.21 16.49
CA GLN A 5 -1.10 9.54 15.31
C GLN A 5 -0.39 10.56 14.42
N ILE A 6 0.78 10.20 13.94
CA ILE A 6 1.59 10.99 13.01
C ILE A 6 1.89 10.09 11.81
N GLU A 7 1.59 10.59 10.62
CA GLU A 7 1.93 9.96 9.34
C GLU A 7 2.81 10.91 8.54
N LEU A 8 3.95 10.41 8.09
CA LEU A 8 4.84 11.10 7.16
C LEU A 8 4.98 10.23 5.92
N ARG A 9 4.47 10.73 4.80
CA ARG A 9 4.54 10.05 3.51
C ARG A 9 5.27 10.91 2.50
N SER A 10 6.25 10.31 1.84
CA SER A 10 7.01 10.92 0.74
C SER A 10 6.90 10.07 -0.50
N ARG A 11 6.52 10.68 -1.62
CA ARG A 11 6.46 10.04 -2.94
C ARG A 11 7.11 10.97 -3.95
N ASN A 12 8.18 10.50 -4.55
CA ASN A 12 8.95 11.27 -5.50
C ASN A 12 9.13 10.46 -6.78
N TYR A 13 8.86 11.09 -7.93
CA TYR A 13 9.02 10.49 -9.24
C TYR A 13 9.99 11.31 -10.06
N PHE A 14 10.91 10.63 -10.73
CA PHE A 14 11.98 11.23 -11.52
C PHE A 14 11.88 10.71 -12.95
N ASP A 15 11.65 11.59 -13.92
CA ASP A 15 11.76 11.24 -15.32
C ASP A 15 13.25 11.18 -15.69
N ILE A 16 13.74 9.99 -16.02
CA ILE A 16 15.13 9.76 -16.42
C ILE A 16 15.29 10.05 -17.91
N ASN A 17 14.32 9.63 -18.71
CA ASN A 17 14.26 9.91 -20.14
C ASN A 17 12.77 9.78 -20.62
N ARG A 18 12.57 9.89 -21.97
CA ARG A 18 11.25 9.81 -22.59
C ARG A 18 10.47 8.54 -22.26
N HIS A 19 11.19 7.43 -22.07
CA HIS A 19 10.61 6.11 -21.91
C HIS A 19 10.71 5.57 -20.49
N PHE A 20 11.54 6.17 -19.65
CA PHE A 20 11.82 5.65 -18.33
C PHE A 20 11.67 6.70 -17.24
N ALA A 21 10.86 6.39 -16.23
CA ALA A 21 10.75 7.14 -14.99
C ALA A 21 10.96 6.21 -13.79
N PHE A 22 11.34 6.77 -12.67
CA PHE A 22 11.65 6.03 -11.45
C PHE A 22 10.98 6.71 -10.26
N GLY A 23 10.23 5.94 -9.49
CA GLY A 23 9.60 6.38 -8.25
C GLY A 23 10.33 5.87 -7.03
N VAL A 24 10.38 6.70 -5.99
CA VAL A 24 10.83 6.34 -4.63
C VAL A 24 9.75 6.76 -3.66
N GLU A 25 9.35 5.84 -2.80
CA GLU A 25 8.33 6.09 -1.79
C GLU A 25 8.85 5.72 -0.40
N ALA A 26 8.46 6.51 0.60
CA ALA A 26 8.71 6.24 2.00
C ALA A 26 7.49 6.63 2.82
N ASP A 27 7.12 5.79 3.78
CA ASP A 27 5.97 5.98 4.66
C ASP A 27 6.38 5.66 6.11
N LEU A 28 6.14 6.58 7.01
CA LEU A 28 6.35 6.43 8.45
C LEU A 28 5.03 6.68 9.15
N MET A 29 4.56 5.69 9.89
CA MET A 29 3.39 5.78 10.75
C MET A 29 3.80 5.56 12.20
N LEU A 30 3.45 6.51 13.06
CA LEU A 30 3.65 6.42 14.50
C LEU A 30 2.32 6.68 15.20
N SER A 31 1.89 5.79 16.09
CA SER A 31 0.65 5.95 16.84
C SER A 31 0.80 5.46 18.28
N THR A 32 0.26 6.24 19.20
CA THR A 32 0.15 5.88 20.63
C THR A 32 -1.13 5.10 20.93
N ARG A 33 -1.87 4.68 19.90
CA ARG A 33 -3.12 3.93 20.06
C ARG A 33 -2.85 2.58 20.73
N GLY A 34 -3.62 2.28 21.77
CA GLY A 34 -3.62 0.97 22.43
C GLY A 34 -4.24 -0.13 21.58
N LEU A 35 -4.07 -1.37 22.01
CA LEU A 35 -4.78 -2.52 21.46
C LEU A 35 -6.21 -2.53 21.99
N LEU A 36 -7.12 -3.10 21.22
CA LEU A 36 -8.45 -3.53 21.68
C LEU A 36 -8.32 -4.95 22.24
N ASP A 37 -9.32 -5.39 22.99
CA ASP A 37 -9.31 -6.74 23.58
C ASP A 37 -9.32 -7.83 22.51
N ASP A 38 -10.07 -7.61 21.43
CA ASP A 38 -10.13 -8.53 20.30
C ASP A 38 -9.07 -8.20 19.22
N TYR A 39 -8.39 -9.24 18.73
CA TYR A 39 -7.38 -9.12 17.68
C TYR A 39 -7.96 -8.61 16.36
N THR A 40 -9.11 -9.14 15.94
CA THR A 40 -9.72 -8.74 14.66
C THR A 40 -10.14 -7.27 14.71
N ALA A 41 -10.77 -6.85 15.81
CA ALA A 41 -11.13 -5.45 16.01
C ALA A 41 -9.89 -4.54 16.04
N THR A 42 -8.81 -4.99 16.67
CA THR A 42 -7.52 -4.26 16.69
C THR A 42 -6.97 -4.11 15.28
N MET A 43 -6.94 -5.19 14.49
CA MET A 43 -6.37 -5.17 13.13
C MET A 43 -7.20 -4.36 12.15
N VAL A 44 -8.53 -4.40 12.26
CA VAL A 44 -9.41 -3.57 11.42
C VAL A 44 -9.18 -2.08 11.70
N ASN A 45 -8.95 -1.72 12.96
CA ASN A 45 -8.72 -0.34 13.39
C ASN A 45 -7.26 0.12 13.23
N ALA A 46 -6.30 -0.79 13.09
CA ALA A 46 -4.90 -0.44 12.90
C ALA A 46 -4.68 0.20 11.52
N PRO A 47 -3.82 1.24 11.43
CA PRO A 47 -3.40 1.80 10.15
C PRO A 47 -2.89 0.72 9.20
N ALA A 48 -3.30 0.83 7.93
CA ALA A 48 -2.87 -0.07 6.87
C ALA A 48 -1.81 0.60 6.01
N PHE A 49 -0.77 -0.13 5.65
CA PHE A 49 0.12 0.26 4.57
C PHE A 49 -0.55 -0.12 3.24
N VAL A 50 -0.87 0.89 2.44
CA VAL A 50 -1.55 0.75 1.14
C VAL A 50 -0.65 1.37 0.07
N PRO A 51 0.33 0.61 -0.45
CA PRO A 51 1.27 1.13 -1.45
C PRO A 51 0.60 1.44 -2.79
N THR A 52 -0.35 0.61 -3.20
CA THR A 52 -1.01 0.71 -4.50
C THR A 52 -2.54 0.69 -4.37
N PRO A 53 -3.28 1.29 -5.31
CA PRO A 53 -4.74 1.27 -5.29
C PRO A 53 -5.35 -0.13 -5.31
N SER A 54 -4.68 -1.09 -5.93
CA SER A 54 -5.13 -2.49 -6.02
C SER A 54 -5.24 -3.17 -4.66
N VAL A 55 -4.39 -2.76 -3.69
CA VAL A 55 -4.37 -3.33 -2.33
C VAL A 55 -5.39 -2.69 -1.42
N ALA A 56 -5.91 -1.50 -1.76
CA ALA A 56 -6.86 -0.77 -0.93
C ALA A 56 -8.14 -1.57 -0.61
N ASN A 57 -8.53 -2.45 -1.53
CA ASN A 57 -9.74 -3.27 -1.42
C ASN A 57 -9.47 -4.67 -0.82
N VAL A 58 -8.22 -4.97 -0.46
CA VAL A 58 -7.85 -6.29 0.08
C VAL A 58 -7.44 -6.13 1.55
N PHE A 59 -8.19 -6.75 2.44
CA PHE A 59 -7.80 -6.80 3.84
C PHE A 59 -6.64 -7.79 4.03
N ASN A 60 -5.46 -7.25 4.33
CA ASN A 60 -4.29 -8.05 4.69
C ASN A 60 -3.73 -7.59 6.05
N PRO A 61 -3.93 -8.37 7.12
CA PRO A 61 -3.47 -8.01 8.45
C PRO A 61 -1.95 -7.90 8.55
N ALA A 62 -1.19 -8.57 7.67
CA ALA A 62 0.27 -8.53 7.71
C ALA A 62 0.86 -7.15 7.39
N PHE A 63 0.11 -6.31 6.66
CA PHE A 63 0.49 -4.93 6.32
C PHE A 63 -0.25 -3.89 7.17
N ARG A 64 -0.61 -4.25 8.39
CA ARG A 64 -1.26 -3.36 9.36
C ARG A 64 -0.50 -3.34 10.67
N SER A 65 -0.28 -2.14 11.19
CA SER A 65 0.31 -1.92 12.52
C SER A 65 0.01 -0.51 13.00
N ASN A 66 -0.03 -0.31 14.31
CA ASN A 66 -0.16 1.03 14.89
C ASN A 66 1.06 1.90 14.58
N SER A 67 2.23 1.28 14.43
CA SER A 67 3.45 2.01 14.06
C SER A 67 4.30 1.15 13.12
N PHE A 68 4.70 1.74 11.99
CA PHE A 68 5.50 1.05 10.97
C PHE A 68 6.37 2.01 10.18
N ILE A 69 7.36 1.45 9.51
CA ILE A 69 8.15 2.10 8.48
C ILE A 69 7.97 1.28 7.20
N ALA A 70 7.75 1.95 6.08
CA ALA A 70 7.71 1.32 4.78
C ALA A 70 8.49 2.16 3.76
N ALA A 71 9.12 1.48 2.82
CA ALA A 71 9.83 2.11 1.73
C ALA A 71 9.66 1.28 0.45
N GLY A 72 9.70 1.94 -0.69
CA GLY A 72 9.54 1.27 -1.96
C GLY A 72 10.13 2.01 -3.14
N ILE A 73 10.22 1.28 -4.24
CA ILE A 73 10.70 1.76 -5.52
C ILE A 73 9.68 1.40 -6.61
N ALA A 74 9.57 2.26 -7.61
CA ALA A 74 8.61 2.11 -8.70
C ALA A 74 9.24 2.51 -10.05
N PRO A 75 10.02 1.63 -10.70
CA PRO A 75 10.39 1.84 -12.08
C PRO A 75 9.18 1.80 -13.00
N ILE A 76 9.11 2.76 -13.92
CA ILE A 76 8.03 2.95 -14.88
C ILE A 76 8.62 2.99 -16.28
N TYR A 77 8.11 2.15 -17.17
CA TYR A 77 8.46 2.16 -18.57
C TYR A 77 7.30 2.66 -19.42
N LYS A 78 7.51 3.75 -20.14
CA LYS A 78 6.54 4.39 -21.04
C LYS A 78 6.83 3.93 -22.47
N TYR A 79 6.07 2.97 -22.99
CA TYR A 79 6.24 2.50 -24.37
C TYR A 79 5.85 3.59 -25.37
N ASN A 80 4.71 4.24 -25.13
CA ASN A 80 4.24 5.40 -25.88
C ASN A 80 3.36 6.30 -24.97
N ALA A 81 2.70 7.30 -25.53
CA ALA A 81 1.83 8.22 -24.78
C ALA A 81 0.62 7.52 -24.11
N GLN A 82 0.23 6.35 -24.59
CA GLN A 82 -0.96 5.63 -24.12
C GLN A 82 -0.63 4.39 -23.30
N LEU A 83 0.48 3.70 -23.59
CA LEU A 83 0.84 2.43 -22.96
C LEU A 83 2.06 2.60 -22.07
N SER A 84 1.93 2.20 -20.83
CA SER A 84 3.01 2.14 -19.86
C SER A 84 2.97 0.86 -19.04
N ALA A 85 4.13 0.41 -18.58
CA ALA A 85 4.28 -0.66 -17.63
C ALA A 85 4.99 -0.12 -16.38
N ARG A 86 4.56 -0.57 -15.19
CA ARG A 86 5.15 -0.19 -13.93
C ARG A 86 5.41 -1.44 -13.10
N LEU A 87 6.61 -1.52 -12.55
CA LEU A 87 6.96 -2.50 -11.53
C LEU A 87 7.15 -1.76 -10.22
N GLN A 88 6.54 -2.24 -9.16
CA GLN A 88 6.62 -1.63 -7.84
C GLN A 88 7.08 -2.66 -6.83
N GLY A 89 7.95 -2.28 -5.93
CA GLY A 89 8.41 -3.14 -4.84
C GLY A 89 8.49 -2.36 -3.55
N TYR A 90 7.93 -2.92 -2.48
CA TYR A 90 7.85 -2.28 -1.18
C TYR A 90 8.29 -3.23 -0.07
N ALA A 91 8.99 -2.68 0.91
CA ALA A 91 9.28 -3.31 2.18
C ALA A 91 8.46 -2.62 3.27
N PHE A 92 7.73 -3.41 4.05
CA PHE A 92 6.95 -2.96 5.20
C PHE A 92 7.52 -3.58 6.47
N MET A 93 7.83 -2.76 7.45
CA MET A 93 8.37 -3.20 8.72
C MET A 93 7.54 -2.62 9.88
N PRO A 94 6.72 -3.42 10.56
CA PRO A 94 6.03 -2.97 11.76
C PRO A 94 7.06 -2.76 12.87
N ILE A 95 7.02 -1.60 13.53
CA ILE A 95 7.87 -1.29 14.69
C ILE A 95 7.54 -2.24 15.83
N ARG A 96 6.26 -2.57 15.98
CA ARG A 96 5.79 -3.58 16.92
C ARG A 96 4.63 -4.36 16.32
N LYS A 97 4.83 -5.67 16.14
CA LYS A 97 3.80 -6.53 15.52
C LYS A 97 2.66 -6.79 16.49
N ILE A 98 1.43 -6.72 16.00
CA ILE A 98 0.23 -7.11 16.75
C ILE A 98 0.02 -8.60 16.54
N LYS A 99 -0.18 -9.36 17.61
CA LYS A 99 -0.41 -10.81 17.60
C LYS A 99 -1.72 -11.14 18.31
N ALA A 100 -2.27 -12.32 18.00
CA ALA A 100 -3.40 -12.90 18.70
C ALA A 100 -2.91 -14.01 19.67
N HIS A 101 -3.52 -14.12 20.83
CA HIS A 101 -3.45 -15.33 21.63
C HIS A 101 -4.24 -16.44 20.93
N GLU A 102 -3.64 -17.63 20.78
CA GLU A 102 -4.24 -18.75 20.03
C GLU A 102 -5.56 -19.22 20.64
N ASP A 103 -5.64 -19.24 21.97
CA ASP A 103 -6.82 -19.76 22.70
C ASP A 103 -7.93 -18.73 22.92
N SER A 104 -7.61 -17.45 23.04
CA SER A 104 -8.58 -16.42 23.46
C SER A 104 -8.88 -15.37 22.39
N GLY A 105 -8.07 -15.32 21.31
CA GLY A 105 -8.21 -14.29 20.28
C GLY A 105 -7.86 -12.86 20.75
N ILE A 106 -7.37 -12.72 21.99
CA ILE A 106 -7.00 -11.42 22.58
C ILE A 106 -5.77 -10.87 21.88
N ALA A 107 -5.79 -9.58 21.52
CA ALA A 107 -4.67 -8.90 20.91
C ALA A 107 -3.57 -8.64 21.96
N TYR A 108 -2.32 -8.89 21.57
CA TYR A 108 -1.16 -8.51 22.37
C TYR A 108 -0.01 -7.99 21.52
N TRP A 109 0.86 -7.23 22.15
CA TRP A 109 2.06 -6.70 21.49
C TRP A 109 3.14 -7.80 21.37
N GLY A 110 3.54 -8.08 20.15
CA GLY A 110 4.69 -8.92 19.87
C GLY A 110 6.03 -8.20 20.09
N ASN A 111 7.09 -8.79 19.57
CA ASN A 111 8.45 -8.25 19.70
C ASN A 111 8.60 -6.91 18.96
N TRP A 112 9.53 -6.09 19.45
CA TRP A 112 9.98 -4.89 18.77
C TRP A 112 10.78 -5.25 17.51
N VAL A 113 10.63 -4.45 16.48
CA VAL A 113 11.33 -4.60 15.19
C VAL A 113 11.14 -6.01 14.63
N SER A 114 9.96 -6.24 14.07
CA SER A 114 9.63 -7.52 13.42
C SER A 114 10.34 -7.63 12.06
N LYS A 115 10.41 -8.85 11.54
CA LYS A 115 10.93 -9.08 10.18
C LYS A 115 10.10 -8.26 9.16
N PRO A 116 10.76 -7.67 8.15
CA PRO A 116 10.07 -6.96 7.09
C PRO A 116 9.21 -7.92 6.25
N GLU A 117 8.07 -7.44 5.82
CA GLU A 117 7.21 -8.09 4.84
C GLU A 117 7.36 -7.34 3.51
N PHE A 118 7.33 -8.07 2.41
CA PHE A 118 7.52 -7.51 1.08
C PHE A 118 6.25 -7.59 0.26
N PHE A 119 6.03 -6.55 -0.53
CA PHE A 119 4.96 -6.47 -1.50
C PHE A 119 5.55 -6.05 -2.85
N ALA A 120 5.14 -6.70 -3.91
CA ALA A 120 5.51 -6.32 -5.28
C ALA A 120 4.26 -6.29 -6.16
N GLU A 121 4.21 -5.35 -7.10
CA GLU A 121 3.12 -5.25 -8.06
C GLU A 121 3.67 -4.90 -9.44
N PHE A 122 3.15 -5.56 -10.45
CA PHE A 122 3.37 -5.25 -11.85
C PHE A 122 2.08 -4.79 -12.48
N ASP A 123 2.11 -3.62 -13.10
CA ASP A 123 0.97 -2.99 -13.76
C ASP A 123 1.25 -2.79 -15.24
N ILE A 124 0.23 -3.00 -16.07
CA ILE A 124 0.17 -2.51 -17.44
C ILE A 124 -0.99 -1.55 -17.53
N CYS A 125 -0.71 -0.31 -17.90
CA CYS A 125 -1.69 0.76 -17.97
C CYS A 125 -1.86 1.23 -19.41
N TYR A 126 -3.10 1.23 -19.89
CA TYR A 126 -3.47 1.82 -21.17
C TYR A 126 -4.39 3.02 -20.93
N THR A 127 -3.97 4.19 -21.43
CA THR A 127 -4.68 5.45 -21.27
C THR A 127 -5.41 5.82 -22.56
N PHE A 128 -6.73 5.90 -22.46
CA PHE A 128 -7.61 6.46 -23.48
C PHE A 128 -7.77 7.97 -23.24
N PRO A 129 -8.31 8.75 -24.20
CA PRO A 129 -8.57 10.17 -23.99
C PRO A 129 -9.53 10.49 -22.83
N PHE A 130 -10.40 9.54 -22.47
CA PHE A 130 -11.44 9.71 -21.43
C PHE A 130 -11.37 8.69 -20.31
N ALA A 131 -10.47 7.70 -20.40
CA ALA A 131 -10.41 6.60 -19.42
C ALA A 131 -9.01 6.01 -19.32
N THR A 132 -8.79 5.23 -18.27
CA THR A 132 -7.59 4.41 -18.07
C THR A 132 -7.98 2.99 -17.74
N LEU A 133 -7.39 2.03 -18.41
CA LEU A 133 -7.48 0.61 -18.09
C LEU A 133 -6.13 0.14 -17.55
N THR A 134 -6.14 -0.46 -16.37
CA THR A 134 -4.94 -1.02 -15.74
C THR A 134 -5.15 -2.48 -15.42
N GLY A 135 -4.30 -3.34 -15.99
CA GLY A 135 -4.16 -4.72 -15.55
C GLY A 135 -3.03 -4.82 -14.53
N TYR A 136 -3.24 -5.53 -13.43
CA TYR A 136 -2.22 -5.69 -12.40
C TYR A 136 -2.08 -7.13 -11.93
N ALA A 137 -0.86 -7.45 -11.51
CA ALA A 137 -0.50 -8.67 -10.80
C ALA A 137 0.33 -8.30 -9.58
N ASN A 138 -0.08 -8.70 -8.38
CA ASN A 138 0.69 -8.42 -7.19
C ASN A 138 1.03 -9.68 -6.39
N TYR A 139 2.10 -9.57 -5.63
CA TYR A 139 2.63 -10.61 -4.76
C TYR A 139 2.94 -10.02 -3.39
N ALA A 140 2.52 -10.74 -2.34
CA ALA A 140 2.83 -10.39 -0.96
C ALA A 140 3.49 -11.59 -0.25
N THR A 141 4.55 -11.34 0.51
CA THR A 141 5.24 -12.41 1.28
C THR A 141 4.38 -12.95 2.40
N ALA A 142 3.46 -12.13 2.92
CA ALA A 142 2.59 -12.46 4.05
C ALA A 142 1.11 -12.26 3.70
N GLY A 143 0.26 -13.07 4.32
CA GLY A 143 -1.19 -13.09 4.11
C GLY A 143 -1.67 -14.43 3.53
N ASN A 144 -2.99 -14.60 3.51
CA ASN A 144 -3.61 -15.85 3.08
C ASN A 144 -3.48 -16.10 1.56
N ARG A 145 -3.40 -15.04 0.78
CA ARG A 145 -3.20 -15.10 -0.68
C ARG A 145 -1.93 -14.34 -1.03
N LYS A 146 -0.96 -15.08 -1.56
CA LYS A 146 0.31 -14.50 -1.99
C LYS A 146 0.20 -13.78 -3.33
N TRP A 147 -0.60 -14.29 -4.25
CA TRP A 147 -0.82 -13.72 -5.56
C TRP A 147 -2.23 -13.19 -5.73
N ASN A 148 -2.37 -11.99 -6.27
CA ASN A 148 -3.64 -11.44 -6.71
C ASN A 148 -3.48 -10.80 -8.09
N PHE A 149 -4.54 -10.91 -8.89
CA PHE A 149 -4.61 -10.36 -10.24
C PHE A 149 -5.91 -9.60 -10.39
N GLY A 150 -5.90 -8.55 -11.16
CA GLY A 150 -7.11 -7.82 -11.42
C GLY A 150 -7.01 -6.78 -12.52
N LEU A 151 -8.15 -6.18 -12.79
CA LEU A 151 -8.31 -5.10 -13.73
C LEU A 151 -8.93 -3.89 -13.00
N SER A 152 -8.43 -2.71 -13.29
CA SER A 152 -8.98 -1.45 -12.82
C SER A 152 -9.33 -0.58 -14.00
N PHE A 153 -10.52 0.01 -13.97
CA PHE A 153 -11.00 0.93 -14.99
C PHE A 153 -11.35 2.27 -14.34
N GLY A 154 -10.71 3.34 -14.79
CA GLY A 154 -10.94 4.69 -14.31
C GLY A 154 -11.45 5.58 -15.45
N ILE A 155 -12.47 6.40 -15.19
CA ILE A 155 -13.01 7.38 -16.14
C ILE A 155 -12.60 8.78 -15.70
N TYR A 156 -12.10 9.59 -16.61
CA TYR A 156 -11.84 11.01 -16.37
C TYR A 156 -13.15 11.79 -16.52
N LEU A 157 -13.64 12.34 -15.40
CA LEU A 157 -14.76 13.26 -15.44
C LEU A 157 -14.20 14.68 -15.60
N PRO A 158 -14.55 15.41 -16.67
CA PRO A 158 -14.14 16.80 -16.81
C PRO A 158 -14.73 17.62 -15.66
N ALA A 159 -13.91 18.45 -15.02
CA ALA A 159 -14.41 19.38 -14.03
C ALA A 159 -15.44 20.33 -14.66
N PRO A 160 -16.59 20.57 -14.02
CA PRO A 160 -17.58 21.51 -14.53
C PRO A 160 -16.96 22.89 -14.74
N SER A 161 -17.27 23.54 -15.86
CA SER A 161 -16.66 24.81 -16.27
C SER A 161 -16.91 25.98 -15.29
N TYR A 162 -17.90 25.85 -14.42
CA TYR A 162 -18.23 26.85 -13.38
C TYR A 162 -17.35 26.73 -12.11
N LEU A 163 -16.41 25.79 -12.05
CA LEU A 163 -15.44 25.66 -10.97
C LEU A 163 -14.05 26.20 -11.36
N ARG A 164 -13.95 26.93 -12.46
CA ARG A 164 -12.73 27.63 -12.87
C ARG A 164 -12.74 29.09 -12.43
#